data_1b9a5809fab747b95d2a0218e8a534f5
#
_entry.id   1b9a5809fab747b95d2a0218e8a534f5
#
_cell.length_a   1.000
_cell.length_b   1.000
_cell.length_c   1.000
_cell.angle_alpha   90.00
_cell.angle_beta   90.00
_cell.angle_gamma   90.00
#
_symmetry.space_group_name_H-M   'P 1'
#
loop_
_entity.id
_entity.type
_entity.pdbx_description
1 polymer ?
#
loop_
_entity_poly.entity_id
_entity_poly.type
_entity_poly.pdbx_seq_one_letter_code
_entity_poly.pdbx_strand_id
1 'polypeptide(L)'
;VQDFKREAVRHAEEEHPKESAGLVVNGSYFPCRNIAPDPEANFVINPVDYARAMLAGTIEAVVHSHPQGTPVSDHDRKACRQTKLLWYVYSVPDKQWSTIKPS
;
A
#
# COMPACT_ATOMS: atom_id res chain seq x y z
N VAL A 1 -20.31 -2.83 4.91
CA VAL A 1 -18.99 -2.25 5.13
C VAL A 1 -18.08 -2.58 3.94
N GLN A 2 -17.51 -1.57 3.35
CA GLN A 2 -16.58 -1.77 2.26
C GLN A 2 -15.28 -2.38 2.79
N ASP A 3 -14.93 -3.52 2.27
CA ASP A 3 -13.69 -4.15 2.66
C ASP A 3 -12.65 -3.95 1.56
N PHE A 4 -11.89 -2.87 1.68
CA PHE A 4 -10.83 -2.57 0.72
C PHE A 4 -9.76 -3.67 0.68
N LYS A 5 -9.64 -4.44 1.75
CA LYS A 5 -8.58 -5.46 1.87
C LYS A 5 -8.71 -6.57 0.84
N ARG A 6 -9.93 -6.95 0.48
CA ARG A 6 -10.13 -7.99 -0.53
C ARG A 6 -9.51 -7.57 -1.87
N GLU A 7 -9.77 -6.34 -2.30
CA GLU A 7 -9.22 -5.85 -3.55
C GLU A 7 -7.72 -5.62 -3.45
N ALA A 8 -7.25 -5.19 -2.29
CA ALA A 8 -5.82 -5.01 -2.06
C ALA A 8 -5.06 -6.33 -2.13
N VAL A 9 -5.63 -7.41 -1.58
CA VAL A 9 -5.03 -8.75 -1.67
C VAL A 9 -4.96 -9.21 -3.11
N ARG A 10 -6.04 -9.02 -3.87
CA ARG A 10 -6.03 -9.38 -5.30
C ARG A 10 -4.94 -8.63 -6.04
N HIS A 11 -4.81 -7.32 -5.78
CA HIS A 11 -3.78 -6.50 -6.40
C HIS A 11 -2.38 -6.99 -6.02
N ALA A 12 -2.18 -7.34 -4.74
CA ALA A 12 -0.90 -7.88 -4.27
C ALA A 12 -0.54 -9.17 -5.00
N GLU A 13 -1.51 -10.03 -5.22
CA GLU A 13 -1.29 -11.30 -5.93
C GLU A 13 -0.99 -11.07 -7.41
N GLU A 14 -1.67 -10.11 -8.03
CA GLU A 14 -1.43 -9.75 -9.42
C GLU A 14 -0.04 -9.17 -9.64
N GLU A 15 0.43 -8.37 -8.70
CA GLU A 15 1.72 -7.68 -8.82
C GLU A 15 2.91 -8.53 -8.38
N HIS A 16 2.65 -9.64 -7.68
CA HIS A 16 3.71 -10.52 -7.21
C HIS A 16 4.64 -10.93 -8.37
N PRO A 17 5.96 -10.87 -8.27
CA PRO A 17 6.79 -10.69 -7.07
C PRO A 17 7.13 -9.23 -6.72
N LYS A 18 6.48 -8.28 -7.34
CA LYS A 18 6.66 -6.86 -6.99
C LYS A 18 5.79 -6.49 -5.80
N GLU A 19 6.19 -5.45 -5.08
CA GLU A 19 5.32 -4.86 -4.06
C GLU A 19 4.16 -4.18 -4.76
N SER A 20 2.94 -4.48 -4.33
CA SER A 20 1.78 -3.72 -4.76
C SER A 20 1.72 -2.41 -3.99
N ALA A 21 1.16 -1.38 -4.59
CA ALA A 21 0.99 -0.09 -3.95
C ALA A 21 -0.42 0.41 -4.24
N GLY A 22 -1.03 1.03 -3.26
CA GLY A 22 -2.36 1.58 -3.41
C GLY A 22 -2.72 2.50 -2.26
N LEU A 23 -3.93 3.02 -2.33
CA LEU A 23 -4.44 3.97 -1.36
C LEU A 23 -5.86 3.54 -0.97
N VAL A 24 -6.29 3.96 0.22
CA VAL A 24 -7.70 3.87 0.58
C VAL A 24 -8.30 5.25 0.37
N VAL A 25 -9.28 5.33 -0.51
CA VAL A 25 -9.95 6.58 -0.87
C VAL A 25 -11.43 6.42 -0.58
N ASN A 26 -11.96 7.21 0.34
CA ASN A 26 -13.37 7.14 0.76
C ASN A 26 -13.78 5.69 1.12
N GLY A 27 -12.89 4.97 1.80
CA GLY A 27 -13.16 3.60 2.24
C GLY A 27 -12.93 2.52 1.20
N SER A 28 -12.59 2.87 -0.04
CA SER A 28 -12.38 1.92 -1.13
C SER A 28 -10.91 1.84 -1.53
N TYR A 29 -10.48 0.66 -2.00
CA TYR A 29 -9.11 0.50 -2.46
C TYR A 29 -8.92 1.17 -3.82
N PHE A 30 -7.83 1.92 -3.94
CA PHE A 30 -7.45 2.60 -5.17
C PHE A 30 -6.08 2.07 -5.58
N PRO A 31 -6.01 1.15 -6.55
CA PRO A 31 -4.73 0.58 -6.97
C PRO A 31 -3.87 1.63 -7.67
N CYS A 32 -2.58 1.61 -7.36
CA CYS A 32 -1.62 2.52 -7.96
C CYS A 32 -0.47 1.71 -8.55
N ARG A 33 0.22 2.30 -9.51
CA ARG A 33 1.41 1.69 -10.10
C ARG A 33 2.60 1.94 -9.18
N ASN A 34 3.42 0.90 -9.01
CA ASN A 34 4.66 0.98 -8.28
C ASN A 34 5.77 1.30 -9.28
N ILE A 35 6.34 2.49 -9.20
CA ILE A 35 7.37 2.95 -10.11
C ILE A 35 8.77 2.93 -9.48
N ALA A 36 8.94 2.21 -8.38
CA ALA A 36 10.25 2.11 -7.74
C ALA A 36 11.26 1.46 -8.70
N PRO A 37 12.54 1.89 -8.65
CA PRO A 37 13.59 1.25 -9.46
C PRO A 37 13.77 -0.23 -9.15
N ASP A 38 13.54 -0.63 -7.89
CA ASP A 38 13.55 -2.03 -7.47
C ASP A 38 12.17 -2.37 -6.88
N PRO A 39 11.18 -2.64 -7.75
CA PRO A 39 9.80 -2.79 -7.28
C PRO A 39 9.54 -4.08 -6.49
N GLU A 40 10.47 -5.04 -6.51
CA GLU A 40 10.34 -6.24 -5.67
C GLU A 40 10.74 -5.99 -4.22
N ALA A 41 11.54 -4.96 -3.98
CA ALA A 41 12.04 -4.63 -2.64
C ALA A 41 11.44 -3.34 -2.06
N ASN A 42 10.92 -2.47 -2.92
CA ASN A 42 10.43 -1.15 -2.52
C ASN A 42 9.19 -0.77 -3.29
N PHE A 43 8.51 0.27 -2.84
CA PHE A 43 7.44 0.85 -3.63
C PHE A 43 7.54 2.37 -3.65
N VAL A 44 7.15 2.94 -4.78
CA VAL A 44 6.95 4.37 -4.96
C VAL A 44 5.65 4.50 -5.74
N ILE A 45 4.69 5.19 -5.17
CA ILE A 45 3.40 5.38 -5.84
C ILE A 45 3.58 6.34 -7.01
N ASN A 46 3.10 5.93 -8.19
CA ASN A 46 3.10 6.77 -9.38
C ASN A 46 2.39 8.09 -9.09
N PRO A 47 3.05 9.25 -9.31
CA PRO A 47 2.46 10.56 -8.98
C PRO A 47 1.14 10.86 -9.71
N VAL A 48 0.97 10.34 -10.92
CA VAL A 48 -0.28 10.52 -11.66
C VAL A 48 -1.41 9.76 -10.98
N ASP A 49 -1.12 8.55 -10.52
CA ASP A 49 -2.13 7.76 -9.80
C ASP A 49 -2.49 8.42 -8.48
N TYR A 50 -1.50 8.98 -7.77
CA TYR A 50 -1.74 9.70 -6.53
C TYR A 50 -2.65 10.90 -6.78
N ALA A 51 -2.37 11.67 -7.84
CA ALA A 51 -3.19 12.84 -8.19
C ALA A 51 -4.63 12.43 -8.52
N ARG A 52 -4.80 11.31 -9.24
CA ARG A 52 -6.13 10.79 -9.54
C ARG A 52 -6.88 10.39 -8.27
N ALA A 53 -6.18 9.80 -7.32
CA ALA A 53 -6.79 9.44 -6.03
C ALA A 53 -7.26 10.67 -5.28
N MET A 54 -6.46 11.74 -5.29
CA MET A 54 -6.84 13.00 -4.66
C MET A 54 -8.11 13.58 -5.27
N LEU A 55 -8.25 13.45 -6.59
CA LEU A 55 -9.46 13.94 -7.28
C LEU A 55 -10.65 13.04 -7.03
N ALA A 56 -10.43 11.75 -6.73
CA ALA A 56 -11.52 10.81 -6.51
C ALA A 56 -12.15 10.94 -5.11
N GLY A 57 -11.41 11.44 -4.14
CA GLY A 57 -11.93 11.57 -2.79
C GLY A 57 -10.85 11.83 -1.75
N THR A 58 -11.17 11.51 -0.50
CA THR A 58 -10.24 11.69 0.61
C THR A 58 -9.32 10.49 0.73
N ILE A 59 -8.00 10.73 0.68
CA ILE A 59 -7.02 9.68 0.89
C ILE A 59 -6.90 9.42 2.39
N GLU A 60 -7.18 8.18 2.80
CA GLU A 60 -7.26 7.80 4.21
C GLU A 60 -6.09 6.95 4.67
N ALA A 61 -5.48 6.19 3.76
CA ALA A 61 -4.42 5.28 4.12
C ALA A 61 -3.57 4.92 2.90
N VAL A 62 -2.36 4.46 3.18
CA VAL A 62 -1.45 3.87 2.19
C VAL A 62 -1.47 2.36 2.37
N VAL A 63 -1.49 1.63 1.27
CA VAL A 63 -1.52 0.16 1.28
C VAL A 63 -0.38 -0.35 0.41
N HIS A 64 0.41 -1.28 0.93
CA HIS A 64 1.40 -1.96 0.10
C HIS A 64 1.59 -3.41 0.56
N SER A 65 2.24 -4.21 -0.28
CA SER A 65 2.49 -5.61 0.03
C SER A 65 3.97 -5.87 0.23
N HIS A 66 4.26 -6.88 1.06
CA HIS A 66 5.59 -7.47 1.18
C HIS A 66 5.53 -8.84 0.51
N PRO A 67 5.97 -8.95 -0.74
CA PRO A 67 5.79 -10.20 -1.51
C PRO A 67 6.59 -11.37 -0.97
N GLN A 68 7.65 -11.12 -0.22
CA GLN A 68 8.50 -12.16 0.36
C GLN A 68 8.28 -12.35 1.85
N GLY A 69 7.30 -11.67 2.41
CA GLY A 69 6.95 -11.83 3.82
C GLY A 69 7.90 -11.16 4.80
N THR A 70 8.70 -10.21 4.34
CA THR A 70 9.57 -9.46 5.25
C THR A 70 8.73 -8.67 6.24
N PRO A 71 9.19 -8.52 7.49
CA PRO A 71 8.45 -7.74 8.46
C PRO A 71 8.47 -6.26 8.15
N VAL A 72 7.55 -5.53 8.77
CA VAL A 72 7.53 -4.07 8.67
C VAL A 72 8.89 -3.52 9.10
N SER A 73 9.48 -2.68 8.26
CA SER A 73 10.82 -2.15 8.47
C SER A 73 10.78 -0.77 9.13
N ASP A 74 11.94 -0.33 9.64
CA ASP A 74 12.07 1.02 10.16
C ASP A 74 11.85 2.05 9.06
N HIS A 75 12.24 1.71 7.82
CA HIS A 75 11.99 2.56 6.66
C HIS A 75 10.49 2.76 6.45
N ASP A 76 9.70 1.68 6.54
CA ASP A 76 8.25 1.76 6.44
C ASP A 76 7.68 2.64 7.52
N ARG A 77 8.15 2.49 8.75
CA ARG A 77 7.64 3.29 9.88
C ARG A 77 7.96 4.77 9.71
N LYS A 78 9.16 5.08 9.25
CA LYS A 78 9.57 6.46 9.01
C LYS A 78 8.72 7.09 7.91
N ALA A 79 8.53 6.37 6.80
CA ALA A 79 7.72 6.85 5.69
C ALA A 79 6.26 7.05 6.11
N CYS A 80 5.74 6.13 6.92
CA CYS A 80 4.39 6.26 7.47
C CYS A 80 4.22 7.56 8.26
N ARG A 81 5.19 7.87 9.13
CA ARG A 81 5.15 9.11 9.91
C ARG A 81 5.19 10.35 9.00
N GLN A 82 5.94 10.28 7.91
CA GLN A 82 6.04 11.40 6.96
C GLN A 82 4.73 11.64 6.23
N THR A 83 3.98 10.58 5.91
CA THR A 83 2.69 10.72 5.24
C THR A 83 1.58 11.18 6.16
N LYS A 84 1.73 10.94 7.47
CA LYS A 84 0.70 11.22 8.48
C LYS A 84 -0.59 10.45 8.20
N LEU A 85 -0.49 9.29 7.53
CA LEU A 85 -1.62 8.44 7.20
C LEU A 85 -1.40 7.06 7.83
N LEU A 86 -2.49 6.33 8.06
CA LEU A 86 -2.39 4.91 8.39
C LEU A 86 -1.76 4.17 7.22
N TRP A 87 -0.96 3.16 7.54
CA TRP A 87 -0.38 2.27 6.54
C TRP A 87 -0.84 0.85 6.81
N TYR A 88 -1.30 0.18 5.77
CA TYR A 88 -1.65 -1.23 5.82
C TYR A 88 -0.65 -2.00 4.98
N VAL A 89 -0.04 -3.02 5.56
CA VAL A 89 0.98 -3.83 4.90
C VAL A 89 0.52 -5.27 4.87
N TYR A 90 0.47 -5.84 3.68
CA TYR A 90 0.04 -7.23 3.48
C TYR A 90 1.25 -8.12 3.17
N SER A 91 1.45 -9.15 3.99
CA SER A 91 2.45 -10.18 3.70
C SER A 91 1.84 -11.24 2.81
N VAL A 92 2.31 -11.33 1.56
CA VAL A 92 1.74 -12.27 0.59
C VAL A 92 1.89 -13.73 1.02
N PRO A 93 3.10 -14.19 1.45
CA PRO A 93 3.25 -15.60 1.84
C PRO A 93 2.48 -15.96 3.10
N ASP A 94 2.40 -15.05 4.06
CA ASP A 94 1.75 -15.32 5.34
C ASP A 94 0.26 -15.04 5.33
N LYS A 95 -0.22 -14.32 4.34
CA LYS A 95 -1.61 -13.88 4.23
C LYS A 95 -2.06 -13.11 5.48
N GLN A 96 -1.17 -12.27 5.99
CA GLN A 96 -1.39 -11.52 7.21
C GLN A 96 -1.24 -10.02 6.96
N TRP A 97 -2.04 -9.25 7.67
CA TRP A 97 -2.03 -7.79 7.62
C TRP A 97 -1.31 -7.22 8.83
N SER A 98 -0.55 -6.16 8.59
CA SER A 98 -0.02 -5.30 9.65
C SER A 98 -0.53 -3.89 9.44
N THR A 99 -0.78 -3.18 10.54
CA THR A 99 -1.22 -1.78 10.49
C THR A 99 -0.17 -0.93 11.19
N ILE A 100 0.27 0.13 10.53
CA ILE A 100 1.23 1.08 11.10
C ILE A 100 0.52 2.41 11.27
N LYS A 101 0.63 2.98 12.46
CA LYS A 101 0.09 4.31 12.75
C LYS A 101 1.18 5.36 12.55
N PRO A 102 0.80 6.58 12.11
CA PRO A 102 1.79 7.63 11.82
C PRO A 102 2.33 8.36 13.05
N SER A 103 1.96 7.91 14.23
CA SER A 103 2.39 8.57 15.48
C SER A 103 3.54 7.86 16.18
#